data_d7784c6cd6b9ee77b435c0d415201a51
#
_entry.id   d7784c6cd6b9ee77b435c0d415201a51
#
_cell.length_a   1.000
_cell.length_b   1.000
_cell.length_c   1.000
_cell.angle_alpha   90.00
_cell.angle_beta   90.00
_cell.angle_gamma   90.00
#
_symmetry.space_group_name_H-M   'P 1'
#
loop_
_entity.id
_entity.type
_entity.pdbx_description
1 polymer ?
#
loop_
_entity_poly.entity_id
_entity_poly.type
_entity_poly.pdbx_seq_one_letter_code
_entity_poly.pdbx_strand_id
1 'polypeptide(L)'
;MLLLKKLSEAAGVSGCENEVRNILKEELKEYADFKTDALGNLLFEKKNKGKKPRIMLAAHMDEVGLMITSILKNGFLKFESVGGIDDRILVSKTVTIGPNKIKGVIGAKPIHRQDPKERENALKIKNLYIDIGAKDQEDAEKKVKIGDYACFDTEFEIFGENIVKGKALDDRIGCFVVAEILKRNYEVEICGAFTVQEEIGLRGSGVAAYQLKPDVAIVVEGTFASDVPGTKEEEYNTVLGMGPAVTTMDRSFIANKGMRDRVFEVAKKNNIPCQPRRTNLGGTDGGRIQSIGEGIPTIVISVPTRYIHSPVSVADINDINNTILLINSLILDYQERGV
;
A
#
# COMPACT_ATOMS: atom_id res chain seq x y z
N MET A 1 -0.90 -12.57 -11.17
CA MET A 1 -1.91 -12.63 -10.09
C MET A 1 -1.48 -13.48 -8.88
N LEU A 2 -0.77 -14.61 -9.03
CA LEU A 2 -0.33 -15.42 -7.86
C LEU A 2 0.56 -14.63 -6.90
N LEU A 3 1.49 -13.81 -7.40
CA LEU A 3 2.32 -12.95 -6.56
C LEU A 3 1.47 -11.91 -5.81
N LEU A 4 0.52 -11.24 -6.49
CA LEU A 4 -0.36 -10.27 -5.84
C LEU A 4 -1.17 -10.92 -4.70
N LYS A 5 -1.69 -12.15 -4.92
CA LYS A 5 -2.34 -12.94 -3.85
C LYS A 5 -1.41 -13.12 -2.65
N LYS A 6 -0.18 -13.62 -2.87
CA LYS A 6 0.80 -13.81 -1.79
C LYS A 6 1.10 -12.51 -1.04
N LEU A 7 1.25 -11.40 -1.77
CA LEU A 7 1.53 -10.09 -1.18
C LEU A 7 0.33 -9.55 -0.38
N SER A 8 -0.88 -9.67 -0.91
CA SER A 8 -2.10 -9.20 -0.24
C SER A 8 -2.37 -9.98 1.05
N GLU A 9 -2.18 -11.30 1.07
CA GLU A 9 -2.43 -12.15 2.24
C GLU A 9 -1.30 -12.11 3.29
N ALA A 10 -0.10 -11.66 2.92
CA ALA A 10 1.03 -11.53 3.83
C ALA A 10 0.77 -10.50 4.93
N ALA A 11 1.25 -10.80 6.14
CA ALA A 11 1.28 -9.84 7.24
C ALA A 11 2.34 -8.77 7.01
N GLY A 12 1.99 -7.51 7.23
CA GLY A 12 2.91 -6.41 6.98
C GLY A 12 2.41 -5.07 7.50
N VAL A 13 1.89 -5.03 8.72
CA VAL A 13 1.55 -3.75 9.38
C VAL A 13 2.81 -2.89 9.48
N SER A 14 2.66 -1.55 9.35
CA SER A 14 3.79 -0.61 9.44
C SER A 14 4.71 -0.90 10.62
N GLY A 15 6.00 -1.15 10.33
CA GLY A 15 7.01 -1.59 11.30
C GLY A 15 7.15 -3.11 11.45
N CYS A 16 6.35 -3.90 10.72
CA CYS A 16 6.41 -5.37 10.73
C CYS A 16 6.29 -5.98 9.33
N GLU A 17 7.00 -5.43 8.34
CA GLU A 17 6.88 -5.75 6.90
C GLU A 17 7.73 -6.97 6.48
N ASN A 18 8.28 -7.72 7.43
CA ASN A 18 9.25 -8.80 7.15
C ASN A 18 8.72 -9.88 6.20
N GLU A 19 7.45 -10.28 6.35
CA GLU A 19 6.87 -11.33 5.51
C GLU A 19 6.78 -10.87 4.05
N VAL A 20 6.30 -9.65 3.81
CA VAL A 20 6.20 -9.04 2.48
C VAL A 20 7.58 -8.88 1.85
N ARG A 21 8.53 -8.37 2.62
CA ARG A 21 9.94 -8.20 2.19
C ARG A 21 10.55 -9.51 1.73
N ASN A 22 10.34 -10.59 2.48
CA ASN A 22 10.87 -11.91 2.15
C ASN A 22 10.24 -12.48 0.87
N ILE A 23 8.92 -12.29 0.68
CA ILE A 23 8.23 -12.71 -0.56
C ILE A 23 8.82 -11.97 -1.77
N LEU A 24 8.96 -10.64 -1.69
CA LEU A 24 9.51 -9.84 -2.79
C LEU A 24 10.96 -10.20 -3.10
N LYS A 25 11.79 -10.37 -2.07
CA LYS A 25 13.19 -10.75 -2.23
C LYS A 25 13.34 -12.11 -2.89
N GLU A 26 12.55 -13.10 -2.48
CA GLU A 26 12.60 -14.45 -3.08
C GLU A 26 12.10 -14.45 -4.52
N GLU A 27 11.01 -13.77 -4.81
CA GLU A 27 10.43 -13.67 -6.15
C GLU A 27 11.35 -12.98 -7.16
N LEU A 28 12.15 -12.01 -6.70
CA LEU A 28 12.90 -11.11 -7.58
C LEU A 28 14.43 -11.29 -7.55
N LYS A 29 14.94 -12.26 -6.79
CA LYS A 29 16.40 -12.48 -6.62
C LYS A 29 17.18 -12.70 -7.94
N GLU A 30 16.51 -13.19 -8.98
CA GLU A 30 17.12 -13.39 -10.30
C GLU A 30 17.20 -12.08 -11.11
N TYR A 31 16.41 -11.06 -10.77
CA TYR A 31 16.26 -9.82 -11.55
C TYR A 31 16.98 -8.62 -10.95
N ALA A 32 17.19 -8.60 -9.64
CA ALA A 32 17.80 -7.47 -8.94
C ALA A 32 18.67 -7.92 -7.77
N ASP A 33 19.62 -7.06 -7.41
CA ASP A 33 20.38 -7.17 -6.17
C ASP A 33 19.66 -6.39 -5.07
N PHE A 34 19.55 -6.99 -3.88
CA PHE A 34 18.77 -6.45 -2.79
C PHE A 34 19.61 -6.12 -1.56
N LYS A 35 19.27 -5.00 -0.92
CA LYS A 35 19.81 -4.59 0.37
C LYS A 35 18.65 -4.13 1.28
N THR A 36 18.56 -4.66 2.47
CA THR A 36 17.65 -4.11 3.50
C THR A 36 18.42 -3.04 4.29
N ASP A 37 17.84 -1.84 4.39
CA ASP A 37 18.42 -0.75 5.17
C ASP A 37 18.05 -0.83 6.66
N ALA A 38 18.55 0.11 7.47
CA ALA A 38 18.34 0.12 8.91
C ALA A 38 16.86 0.40 9.30
N LEU A 39 16.09 1.06 8.44
CA LEU A 39 14.67 1.31 8.68
C LEU A 39 13.79 0.13 8.27
N GLY A 40 14.32 -0.74 7.38
CA GLY A 40 13.65 -1.92 6.88
C GLY A 40 13.21 -1.82 5.42
N ASN A 41 13.50 -0.73 4.70
CA ASN A 41 13.27 -0.67 3.26
C ASN A 41 14.01 -1.80 2.54
N LEU A 42 13.38 -2.40 1.55
CA LEU A 42 14.05 -3.31 0.62
C LEU A 42 14.51 -2.52 -0.60
N LEU A 43 15.74 -2.05 -0.57
CA LEU A 43 16.37 -1.38 -1.69
C LEU A 43 16.77 -2.40 -2.76
N PHE A 44 16.65 -2.02 -4.03
CA PHE A 44 17.06 -2.86 -5.14
C PHE A 44 17.80 -2.05 -6.23
N GLU A 45 18.73 -2.74 -6.90
CA GLU A 45 19.32 -2.31 -8.16
C GLU A 45 19.18 -3.45 -9.17
N LYS A 46 18.70 -3.13 -10.36
CA LYS A 46 18.54 -4.14 -11.41
C LYS A 46 19.91 -4.69 -11.83
N LYS A 47 20.02 -6.01 -11.98
CA LYS A 47 21.30 -6.67 -12.30
C LYS A 47 21.92 -6.20 -13.63
N ASN A 48 21.10 -5.90 -14.62
CA ASN A 48 21.56 -5.32 -15.88
C ASN A 48 21.71 -3.81 -15.70
N LYS A 49 22.94 -3.34 -15.50
CA LYS A 49 23.24 -1.91 -15.40
C LYS A 49 23.00 -1.24 -16.74
N GLY A 50 22.01 -0.37 -16.77
CA GLY A 50 21.70 0.47 -17.91
C GLY A 50 22.56 1.74 -17.97
N LYS A 51 22.23 2.61 -18.91
CA LYS A 51 22.76 3.97 -19.04
C LYS A 51 21.87 4.93 -18.26
N LYS A 52 22.32 6.18 -18.08
CA LYS A 52 21.45 7.24 -17.58
C LYS A 52 20.25 7.46 -18.51
N PRO A 53 19.07 7.87 -17.98
CA PRO A 53 18.86 8.27 -16.60
C PRO A 53 18.76 7.08 -15.64
N ARG A 54 19.11 7.32 -14.35
CA ARG A 54 18.84 6.40 -13.24
C ARG A 54 17.43 6.63 -12.72
N ILE A 55 16.56 5.68 -12.98
CA ILE A 55 15.12 5.76 -12.64
C ILE A 55 14.86 4.97 -11.36
N MET A 56 14.31 5.63 -10.34
CA MET A 56 13.84 4.98 -9.13
C MET A 56 12.38 4.55 -9.29
N LEU A 57 12.09 3.30 -8.94
CA LEU A 57 10.73 2.81 -8.74
C LEU A 57 10.50 2.65 -7.23
N ALA A 58 9.36 3.12 -6.71
CA ALA A 58 9.02 2.98 -5.31
C ALA A 58 7.57 2.51 -5.14
N ALA A 59 7.34 1.63 -4.16
CA ALA A 59 6.03 1.19 -3.70
C ALA A 59 6.15 0.78 -2.24
N HIS A 60 5.12 1.01 -1.41
CA HIS A 60 5.25 0.67 0.00
C HIS A 60 4.77 -0.76 0.32
N MET A 61 5.49 -1.40 1.26
CA MET A 61 5.20 -2.77 1.70
C MET A 61 4.19 -2.82 2.83
N ASP A 62 4.08 -1.73 3.60
CA ASP A 62 3.26 -1.72 4.79
C ASP A 62 1.76 -1.61 4.47
N GLU A 63 0.99 -1.92 5.46
CA GLU A 63 -0.47 -1.84 5.49
C GLU A 63 -0.92 -1.25 6.82
N VAL A 64 -2.11 -0.63 6.83
CA VAL A 64 -2.79 -0.28 8.07
C VAL A 64 -3.16 -1.53 8.87
N GLY A 65 -3.08 -1.46 10.18
CA GLY A 65 -3.39 -2.61 11.05
C GLY A 65 -3.55 -2.20 12.50
N LEU A 66 -3.30 -3.14 13.40
CA LEU A 66 -3.49 -2.95 14.84
C LEU A 66 -2.23 -3.39 15.59
N MET A 67 -2.05 -2.83 16.80
CA MET A 67 -1.02 -3.25 17.74
C MET A 67 -1.66 -3.60 19.09
N ILE A 68 -1.27 -4.71 19.67
CA ILE A 68 -1.76 -5.14 21.02
C ILE A 68 -1.12 -4.26 22.08
N THR A 69 -1.95 -3.60 22.87
CA THR A 69 -1.51 -2.65 23.91
C THR A 69 -1.68 -3.17 25.34
N SER A 70 -2.66 -4.06 25.57
CA SER A 70 -2.76 -4.75 26.87
C SER A 70 -3.53 -6.07 26.76
N ILE A 71 -3.30 -6.95 27.76
CA ILE A 71 -4.00 -8.22 27.92
C ILE A 71 -4.81 -8.13 29.21
N LEU A 72 -6.11 -8.34 29.11
CA LEU A 72 -7.04 -8.20 30.22
C LEU A 72 -7.09 -9.49 31.07
N LYS A 73 -7.51 -9.38 32.35
CA LYS A 73 -7.62 -10.53 33.26
C LYS A 73 -8.49 -11.68 32.74
N ASN A 74 -9.47 -11.36 31.90
CA ASN A 74 -10.38 -12.32 31.27
C ASN A 74 -9.90 -12.83 29.90
N GLY A 75 -8.64 -12.58 29.54
CA GLY A 75 -8.02 -13.08 28.29
C GLY A 75 -8.28 -12.27 27.04
N PHE A 76 -9.15 -11.24 27.07
CA PHE A 76 -9.34 -10.34 25.93
C PHE A 76 -8.16 -9.38 25.76
N LEU A 77 -7.93 -8.94 24.53
CA LEU A 77 -6.82 -8.04 24.19
C LEU A 77 -7.35 -6.63 23.90
N LYS A 78 -6.62 -5.62 24.38
CA LYS A 78 -6.78 -4.24 23.93
C LYS A 78 -5.76 -3.92 22.85
N PHE A 79 -6.11 -3.00 21.97
CA PHE A 79 -5.30 -2.65 20.82
C PHE A 79 -5.48 -1.19 20.44
N GLU A 80 -4.54 -0.68 19.66
CA GLU A 80 -4.60 0.63 18.99
C GLU A 80 -4.40 0.44 17.49
N SER A 81 -4.85 1.42 16.69
CA SER A 81 -4.60 1.41 15.24
C SER A 81 -3.16 1.79 14.92
N VAL A 82 -2.61 1.15 13.90
CA VAL A 82 -1.37 1.53 13.23
C VAL A 82 -1.76 1.98 11.82
N GLY A 83 -1.55 3.27 11.54
CA GLY A 83 -2.09 3.91 10.34
C GLY A 83 -3.53 4.40 10.49
N GLY A 84 -4.09 4.90 9.41
CA GLY A 84 -5.42 5.51 9.39
C GLY A 84 -6.53 4.51 9.15
N ILE A 85 -7.26 4.11 10.20
CA ILE A 85 -8.41 3.19 10.11
C ILE A 85 -9.65 3.85 10.70
N ASP A 86 -10.80 3.70 10.04
CA ASP A 86 -12.08 4.14 10.58
C ASP A 86 -12.58 3.14 11.63
N ASP A 87 -12.79 3.60 12.87
CA ASP A 87 -13.27 2.78 13.99
C ASP A 87 -14.55 1.98 13.65
N ARG A 88 -15.41 2.52 12.77
CA ARG A 88 -16.71 1.93 12.41
C ARG A 88 -16.62 0.59 11.69
N ILE A 89 -15.52 0.36 10.98
CA ILE A 89 -15.34 -0.85 10.17
C ILE A 89 -14.69 -2.01 10.92
N LEU A 90 -14.28 -1.81 12.17
CA LEU A 90 -13.52 -2.78 12.95
C LEU A 90 -14.35 -3.90 13.55
N VAL A 91 -15.58 -3.60 13.97
CA VAL A 91 -16.42 -4.55 14.72
C VAL A 91 -16.71 -5.81 13.91
N SER A 92 -16.57 -6.97 14.55
CA SER A 92 -16.81 -8.31 13.97
C SER A 92 -15.80 -8.73 12.88
N LYS A 93 -14.70 -7.99 12.73
CA LYS A 93 -13.65 -8.42 11.80
C LYS A 93 -12.74 -9.45 12.44
N THR A 94 -12.27 -10.37 11.61
CA THR A 94 -11.25 -11.36 11.97
C THR A 94 -9.85 -10.79 11.75
N VAL A 95 -8.94 -11.16 12.64
CA VAL A 95 -7.54 -10.75 12.59
C VAL A 95 -6.60 -11.92 12.85
N THR A 96 -5.36 -11.78 12.39
CA THR A 96 -4.23 -12.65 12.73
C THR A 96 -3.20 -11.87 13.51
N ILE A 97 -2.73 -12.40 14.65
CA ILE A 97 -1.90 -11.69 15.61
C ILE A 97 -0.54 -12.35 15.72
N GLY A 98 0.49 -11.53 15.67
CA GLY A 98 1.88 -11.92 15.92
C GLY A 98 2.45 -12.94 14.94
N PRO A 99 3.68 -13.40 15.17
CA PRO A 99 4.39 -14.32 14.26
C PRO A 99 3.73 -15.70 14.14
N ASN A 100 2.99 -16.11 15.17
CA ASN A 100 2.27 -17.40 15.18
C ASN A 100 0.89 -17.31 14.51
N LYS A 101 0.50 -16.14 13.98
CA LYS A 101 -0.79 -15.91 13.28
C LYS A 101 -1.99 -16.37 14.11
N ILE A 102 -1.99 -16.03 15.40
CA ILE A 102 -3.11 -16.37 16.32
C ILE A 102 -4.38 -15.70 15.80
N LYS A 103 -5.42 -16.48 15.60
CA LYS A 103 -6.72 -15.97 15.13
C LYS A 103 -7.45 -15.24 16.25
N GLY A 104 -8.08 -14.12 15.91
CA GLY A 104 -8.90 -13.34 16.82
C GLY A 104 -10.08 -12.70 16.11
N VAL A 105 -11.07 -12.29 16.90
CA VAL A 105 -12.25 -11.56 16.43
C VAL A 105 -12.36 -10.26 17.21
N ILE A 106 -12.55 -9.15 16.49
CA ILE A 106 -12.78 -7.84 17.11
C ILE A 106 -14.21 -7.76 17.64
N GLY A 107 -14.36 -7.66 18.93
CA GLY A 107 -15.62 -7.58 19.64
C GLY A 107 -15.92 -6.20 20.19
N ALA A 108 -17.20 -5.98 20.48
CA ALA A 108 -17.71 -4.78 21.11
C ALA A 108 -18.80 -5.12 22.14
N LYS A 109 -19.11 -4.18 23.05
CA LYS A 109 -20.23 -4.29 23.97
C LYS A 109 -21.53 -4.52 23.19
N PRO A 110 -22.28 -5.61 23.46
CA PRO A 110 -23.50 -5.92 22.73
C PRO A 110 -24.53 -4.79 22.81
N ILE A 111 -25.26 -4.54 21.72
CA ILE A 111 -26.21 -3.41 21.60
C ILE A 111 -27.27 -3.40 22.69
N HIS A 112 -27.78 -4.58 23.14
CA HIS A 112 -28.77 -4.69 24.20
C HIS A 112 -28.22 -4.39 25.61
N ARG A 113 -26.92 -4.23 25.76
CA ARG A 113 -26.21 -3.81 26.99
C ARG A 113 -25.74 -2.36 26.93
N GLN A 114 -25.88 -1.70 25.78
CA GLN A 114 -25.52 -0.29 25.59
C GLN A 114 -26.67 0.60 26.08
N ASP A 115 -26.32 1.72 26.70
CA ASP A 115 -27.30 2.76 27.00
C ASP A 115 -27.70 3.56 25.74
N PRO A 116 -28.79 4.36 25.78
CA PRO A 116 -29.25 5.10 24.60
C PRO A 116 -28.19 6.00 23.99
N LYS A 117 -27.35 6.68 24.78
CA LYS A 117 -26.29 7.58 24.29
C LYS A 117 -25.16 6.82 23.61
N GLU A 118 -24.82 5.62 24.10
CA GLU A 118 -23.82 4.75 23.45
C GLU A 118 -24.27 4.30 22.06
N ARG A 119 -25.59 4.05 21.86
CA ARG A 119 -26.17 3.60 20.58
C ARG A 119 -26.19 4.69 19.51
N GLU A 120 -26.29 5.96 19.91
CA GLU A 120 -26.32 7.11 19.01
C GLU A 120 -24.94 7.47 18.43
N ASN A 121 -23.88 6.97 19.04
CA ASN A 121 -22.50 7.28 18.65
C ASN A 121 -21.79 6.09 18.00
N ALA A 122 -20.93 6.37 17.03
CA ALA A 122 -20.02 5.37 16.48
C ALA A 122 -19.12 4.82 17.59
N LEU A 123 -18.99 3.50 17.65
CA LEU A 123 -18.07 2.84 18.58
C LEU A 123 -16.62 3.30 18.31
N LYS A 124 -15.92 3.61 19.39
CA LYS A 124 -14.51 4.01 19.32
C LYS A 124 -13.61 2.84 19.65
N ILE A 125 -12.43 2.80 19.04
CA ILE A 125 -11.42 1.74 19.20
C ILE A 125 -11.15 1.41 20.67
N LYS A 126 -11.09 2.40 21.55
CA LYS A 126 -10.92 2.22 23.01
C LYS A 126 -11.99 1.34 23.68
N ASN A 127 -13.18 1.22 23.07
CA ASN A 127 -14.29 0.40 23.56
C ASN A 127 -14.31 -1.00 22.94
N LEU A 128 -13.42 -1.27 21.99
CA LEU A 128 -13.28 -2.55 21.32
C LEU A 128 -12.26 -3.43 22.05
N TYR A 129 -12.27 -4.71 21.73
CA TYR A 129 -11.33 -5.71 22.20
C TYR A 129 -11.19 -6.81 21.14
N ILE A 130 -10.10 -7.59 21.23
CA ILE A 130 -9.94 -8.79 20.43
C ILE A 130 -10.13 -10.00 21.31
N ASP A 131 -10.96 -10.93 20.87
CA ASP A 131 -11.18 -12.25 21.47
C ASP A 131 -10.34 -13.29 20.69
N ILE A 132 -9.43 -13.97 21.39
CA ILE A 132 -8.59 -15.05 20.86
C ILE A 132 -8.96 -16.42 21.44
N GLY A 133 -10.10 -16.53 22.13
CA GLY A 133 -10.53 -17.75 22.80
C GLY A 133 -9.68 -18.13 24.02
N ALA A 134 -8.99 -17.18 24.64
CA ALA A 134 -8.21 -17.43 25.86
C ALA A 134 -9.13 -17.48 27.08
N LYS A 135 -8.80 -18.35 28.04
CA LYS A 135 -9.59 -18.54 29.27
C LYS A 135 -9.39 -17.39 30.28
N ASP A 136 -8.16 -16.89 30.32
CA ASP A 136 -7.71 -15.87 31.25
C ASP A 136 -6.45 -15.18 30.70
N GLN A 137 -5.92 -14.25 31.46
CA GLN A 137 -4.72 -13.48 31.08
C GLN A 137 -3.52 -14.39 30.86
N GLU A 138 -3.29 -15.37 31.75
CA GLU A 138 -2.13 -16.27 31.64
C GLU A 138 -2.17 -17.13 30.38
N ASP A 139 -3.36 -17.62 29.98
CA ASP A 139 -3.53 -18.37 28.74
C ASP A 139 -3.34 -17.47 27.50
N ALA A 140 -3.77 -16.21 27.57
CA ALA A 140 -3.55 -15.24 26.49
C ALA A 140 -2.07 -14.88 26.33
N GLU A 141 -1.34 -14.63 27.44
CA GLU A 141 0.09 -14.28 27.45
C GLU A 141 1.00 -15.40 26.90
N LYS A 142 0.55 -16.65 26.92
CA LYS A 142 1.24 -17.77 26.26
C LYS A 142 1.16 -17.71 24.74
N LYS A 143 0.17 -17.00 24.19
CA LYS A 143 -0.14 -16.96 22.76
C LYS A 143 0.26 -15.64 22.10
N VAL A 144 0.08 -14.53 22.81
CA VAL A 144 0.22 -13.15 22.30
C VAL A 144 0.97 -12.29 23.31
N LYS A 145 1.75 -11.33 22.83
CA LYS A 145 2.49 -10.37 23.65
C LYS A 145 2.01 -8.94 23.39
N ILE A 146 2.17 -8.06 24.36
CA ILE A 146 2.04 -6.62 24.16
C ILE A 146 3.09 -6.18 23.15
N GLY A 147 2.67 -5.37 22.16
CA GLY A 147 3.50 -4.97 21.03
C GLY A 147 3.39 -5.88 19.80
N ASP A 148 2.70 -7.04 19.90
CA ASP A 148 2.39 -7.83 18.70
C ASP A 148 1.46 -7.07 17.77
N TYR A 149 1.73 -7.17 16.46
CA TYR A 149 0.88 -6.60 15.42
C TYR A 149 -0.26 -7.56 15.08
N ALA A 150 -1.39 -6.98 14.69
CA ALA A 150 -2.53 -7.74 14.18
C ALA A 150 -2.95 -7.19 12.81
N CYS A 151 -3.02 -8.09 11.83
CA CYS A 151 -3.50 -7.82 10.48
C CYS A 151 -4.92 -8.32 10.31
N PHE A 152 -5.69 -7.72 9.40
CA PHE A 152 -6.97 -8.27 8.98
C PHE A 152 -6.77 -9.64 8.31
N ASP A 153 -7.70 -10.56 8.58
CA ASP A 153 -7.69 -11.92 8.03
C ASP A 153 -8.65 -12.00 6.85
N THR A 154 -8.16 -11.56 5.69
CA THR A 154 -8.95 -11.48 4.45
C THR A 154 -8.28 -12.29 3.36
N GLU A 155 -9.01 -13.21 2.75
CA GLU A 155 -8.57 -13.97 1.60
C GLU A 155 -8.63 -13.13 0.32
N PHE A 156 -7.60 -13.29 -0.51
CA PHE A 156 -7.57 -12.71 -1.85
C PHE A 156 -8.39 -13.55 -2.81
N GLU A 157 -9.34 -12.92 -3.50
CA GLU A 157 -10.21 -13.58 -4.48
C GLU A 157 -10.42 -12.69 -5.71
N ILE A 158 -10.71 -13.35 -6.83
CA ILE A 158 -11.21 -12.70 -8.04
C ILE A 158 -12.72 -12.96 -8.12
N PHE A 159 -13.50 -11.90 -8.30
CA PHE A 159 -14.94 -12.01 -8.47
C PHE A 159 -15.42 -11.13 -9.65
N GLY A 160 -16.60 -11.44 -10.17
CA GLY A 160 -17.02 -10.87 -11.45
C GLY A 160 -16.07 -11.28 -12.57
N GLU A 161 -15.86 -10.42 -13.56
CA GLU A 161 -14.98 -10.74 -14.68
C GLU A 161 -13.51 -10.37 -14.39
N ASN A 162 -13.26 -9.16 -13.83
CA ASN A 162 -11.92 -8.61 -13.71
C ASN A 162 -11.68 -7.91 -12.37
N ILE A 163 -12.44 -8.23 -11.32
CA ILE A 163 -12.31 -7.56 -10.04
C ILE A 163 -11.58 -8.45 -9.04
N VAL A 164 -10.58 -7.91 -8.38
CA VAL A 164 -9.92 -8.54 -7.24
C VAL A 164 -10.41 -7.92 -5.95
N LYS A 165 -10.58 -8.72 -4.92
CA LYS A 165 -10.69 -8.27 -3.53
C LYS A 165 -9.53 -8.82 -2.71
N GLY A 166 -9.09 -8.06 -1.73
CA GLY A 166 -8.06 -8.47 -0.78
C GLY A 166 -7.87 -7.41 0.30
N LYS A 167 -7.09 -7.71 1.31
CA LYS A 167 -6.56 -6.68 2.21
C LYS A 167 -5.34 -6.02 1.60
N ALA A 168 -4.97 -4.86 2.10
CA ALA A 168 -3.69 -4.20 1.78
C ALA A 168 -3.44 -4.03 0.27
N LEU A 169 -4.48 -3.91 -0.57
CA LEU A 169 -4.27 -3.63 -2.00
C LEU A 169 -3.55 -2.29 -2.19
N ASP A 170 -3.75 -1.36 -1.28
CA ASP A 170 -2.88 -0.23 -1.01
C ASP A 170 -1.80 -0.67 0.01
N ASP A 171 -0.51 -0.87 -0.33
CA ASP A 171 0.00 -0.72 -1.70
C ASP A 171 0.68 -2.02 -2.20
N ARG A 172 0.09 -3.17 -1.90
CA ARG A 172 0.60 -4.44 -2.42
C ARG A 172 0.43 -4.55 -3.93
N ILE A 173 -0.51 -3.76 -4.50
CA ILE A 173 -0.65 -3.62 -5.96
C ILE A 173 0.57 -2.89 -6.52
N GLY A 174 1.01 -1.79 -5.93
CA GLY A 174 2.22 -1.10 -6.35
C GLY A 174 3.46 -1.98 -6.23
N CYS A 175 3.59 -2.72 -5.13
CA CYS A 175 4.65 -3.73 -5.00
C CYS A 175 4.61 -4.77 -6.14
N PHE A 176 3.42 -5.26 -6.50
CA PHE A 176 3.24 -6.19 -7.61
C PHE A 176 3.61 -5.57 -8.96
N VAL A 177 3.16 -4.34 -9.22
CA VAL A 177 3.48 -3.59 -10.45
C VAL A 177 4.99 -3.40 -10.60
N VAL A 178 5.66 -2.92 -9.54
CA VAL A 178 7.14 -2.76 -9.53
C VAL A 178 7.83 -4.11 -9.77
N ALA A 179 7.34 -5.18 -9.16
CA ALA A 179 7.89 -6.53 -9.38
C ALA A 179 7.79 -6.97 -10.85
N GLU A 180 6.64 -6.71 -11.51
CA GLU A 180 6.46 -7.06 -12.93
C GLU A 180 7.32 -6.19 -13.87
N ILE A 181 7.60 -4.94 -13.50
CA ILE A 181 8.53 -4.07 -14.23
C ILE A 181 9.96 -4.57 -14.08
N LEU A 182 10.39 -5.02 -12.90
CA LEU A 182 11.73 -5.55 -12.68
C LEU A 182 12.03 -6.82 -13.49
N LYS A 183 11.04 -7.61 -13.85
CA LYS A 183 11.20 -8.80 -14.70
C LYS A 183 11.50 -8.48 -16.17
N ARG A 184 11.35 -7.21 -16.59
CA ARG A 184 11.58 -6.76 -17.98
C ARG A 184 13.02 -6.23 -18.16
N ASN A 185 13.46 -6.09 -19.41
CA ASN A 185 14.80 -5.57 -19.73
C ASN A 185 14.70 -4.11 -20.19
N TYR A 186 15.65 -3.28 -19.72
CA TYR A 186 15.77 -1.87 -20.08
C TYR A 186 17.24 -1.51 -20.33
N GLU A 187 17.48 -0.50 -21.16
CA GLU A 187 18.82 0.06 -21.39
C GLU A 187 19.14 1.20 -20.40
N VAL A 188 18.15 1.71 -19.68
CA VAL A 188 18.33 2.70 -18.60
C VAL A 188 18.60 2.02 -17.26
N GLU A 189 19.22 2.74 -16.35
CA GLU A 189 19.51 2.25 -15.02
C GLU A 189 18.25 2.26 -14.15
N ILE A 190 17.81 1.09 -13.68
CA ILE A 190 16.66 0.93 -12.80
C ILE A 190 17.14 0.59 -11.39
N CYS A 191 16.75 1.41 -10.44
CA CYS A 191 16.88 1.16 -9.01
C CYS A 191 15.53 1.40 -8.32
N GLY A 192 15.43 1.12 -7.04
CA GLY A 192 14.22 1.46 -6.31
C GLY A 192 14.16 0.88 -4.92
N ALA A 193 13.01 1.03 -4.31
CA ALA A 193 12.73 0.54 -2.98
C ALA A 193 11.29 0.04 -2.86
N PHE A 194 11.13 -1.10 -2.22
CA PHE A 194 9.91 -1.42 -1.53
C PHE A 194 10.02 -0.80 -0.13
N THR A 195 9.26 0.27 0.08
CA THR A 195 9.39 1.13 1.25
C THR A 195 8.61 0.61 2.44
N VAL A 196 8.92 1.13 3.63
CA VAL A 196 8.25 0.79 4.90
C VAL A 196 7.66 2.02 5.54
N GLN A 197 6.65 1.81 6.41
CA GLN A 197 6.10 2.85 7.28
C GLN A 197 5.58 4.08 6.50
N GLU A 198 5.00 3.85 5.32
CA GLU A 198 4.30 4.90 4.57
C GLU A 198 3.08 5.37 5.34
N GLU A 199 2.24 4.44 5.79
CA GLU A 199 0.94 4.60 6.44
C GLU A 199 0.99 5.35 7.80
N ILE A 200 2.18 5.50 8.36
CA ILE A 200 2.42 6.24 9.61
C ILE A 200 3.30 7.48 9.42
N GLY A 201 3.35 8.00 8.19
CA GLY A 201 3.95 9.29 7.89
C GLY A 201 5.10 9.28 6.88
N LEU A 202 5.04 8.48 5.83
CA LEU A 202 5.94 8.51 4.66
C LEU A 202 7.42 8.34 5.06
N ARG A 203 7.73 7.40 5.99
CA ARG A 203 9.03 7.40 6.67
C ARG A 203 10.16 6.77 5.86
N GLY A 204 9.86 5.69 5.12
CA GLY A 204 10.86 4.89 4.43
C GLY A 204 11.42 5.54 3.18
N SER A 205 10.59 6.16 2.38
CA SER A 205 10.90 6.56 1.02
C SER A 205 11.98 7.62 0.89
N GLY A 206 11.99 8.62 1.78
CA GLY A 206 13.04 9.62 1.79
C GLY A 206 14.42 9.04 2.11
N VAL A 207 14.48 8.06 3.05
CA VAL A 207 15.72 7.35 3.38
C VAL A 207 16.21 6.52 2.19
N ALA A 208 15.30 5.85 1.49
CA ALA A 208 15.61 5.09 0.29
C ALA A 208 16.13 5.99 -0.85
N ALA A 209 15.44 7.09 -1.15
CA ALA A 209 15.84 8.03 -2.19
C ALA A 209 17.21 8.67 -1.93
N TYR A 210 17.52 9.02 -0.66
CA TYR A 210 18.83 9.53 -0.26
C TYR A 210 19.97 8.53 -0.55
N GLN A 211 19.71 7.24 -0.31
CA GLN A 211 20.72 6.20 -0.57
C GLN A 211 20.89 5.90 -2.07
N LEU A 212 19.78 5.87 -2.82
CA LEU A 212 19.76 5.48 -4.23
C LEU A 212 20.18 6.60 -5.18
N LYS A 213 19.97 7.88 -4.82
CA LYS A 213 20.34 9.06 -5.62
C LYS A 213 19.86 8.98 -7.07
N PRO A 214 18.57 8.81 -7.34
CA PRO A 214 18.06 8.71 -8.72
C PRO A 214 18.03 10.08 -9.42
N ASP A 215 18.03 10.05 -10.77
CA ASP A 215 17.79 11.25 -11.58
C ASP A 215 16.29 11.61 -11.65
N VAL A 216 15.41 10.58 -11.61
CA VAL A 216 13.95 10.72 -11.56
C VAL A 216 13.33 9.58 -10.73
N ALA A 217 12.13 9.79 -10.21
CA ALA A 217 11.39 8.77 -9.47
C ALA A 217 9.96 8.59 -9.99
N ILE A 218 9.52 7.34 -10.05
CA ILE A 218 8.16 6.90 -10.31
C ILE A 218 7.69 6.15 -9.07
N VAL A 219 6.72 6.71 -8.40
CA VAL A 219 6.08 6.09 -7.23
C VAL A 219 4.81 5.40 -7.70
N VAL A 220 4.64 4.16 -7.32
CA VAL A 220 3.45 3.36 -7.63
C VAL A 220 2.68 3.18 -6.35
N GLU A 221 1.37 3.43 -6.40
CA GLU A 221 0.51 3.50 -5.20
C GLU A 221 -0.86 2.88 -5.47
N GLY A 222 -1.58 2.52 -4.41
CA GLY A 222 -3.03 2.45 -4.43
C GLY A 222 -3.62 3.85 -4.27
N THR A 223 -4.80 4.12 -4.84
CA THR A 223 -5.52 5.37 -4.55
C THR A 223 -7.02 5.14 -4.48
N PHE A 224 -7.69 5.86 -3.57
CA PHE A 224 -9.11 5.62 -3.37
C PHE A 224 -9.95 5.97 -4.61
N ALA A 225 -10.72 5.01 -5.05
CA ALA A 225 -11.79 5.18 -6.03
C ALA A 225 -13.08 5.51 -5.27
N SER A 226 -13.70 6.64 -5.62
CA SER A 226 -14.91 7.15 -4.95
C SER A 226 -16.16 7.05 -5.81
N ASP A 227 -16.13 6.27 -6.84
CA ASP A 227 -17.23 5.93 -7.75
C ASP A 227 -18.20 4.90 -7.08
N VAL A 228 -18.77 5.31 -5.96
CA VAL A 228 -19.65 4.49 -5.12
C VAL A 228 -20.99 5.20 -4.89
N PRO A 229 -22.09 4.46 -4.58
CA PRO A 229 -23.38 5.07 -4.30
C PRO A 229 -23.27 6.15 -3.21
N GLY A 230 -23.92 7.29 -3.44
CA GLY A 230 -23.92 8.44 -2.53
C GLY A 230 -22.83 9.47 -2.79
N THR A 231 -21.88 9.20 -3.69
CA THR A 231 -20.91 10.19 -4.18
C THR A 231 -21.36 10.73 -5.52
N LYS A 232 -21.29 12.04 -5.73
CA LYS A 232 -21.60 12.64 -7.02
C LYS A 232 -20.42 12.50 -7.97
N GLU A 233 -20.67 12.45 -9.29
CA GLU A 233 -19.64 12.23 -10.29
C GLU A 233 -18.55 13.33 -10.30
N GLU A 234 -18.93 14.58 -10.04
CA GLU A 234 -18.00 15.69 -9.91
C GLU A 234 -17.07 15.59 -8.69
N GLU A 235 -17.43 14.75 -7.71
CA GLU A 235 -16.67 14.50 -6.48
C GLU A 235 -15.77 13.25 -6.59
N TYR A 236 -15.84 12.52 -7.71
CA TYR A 236 -14.99 11.33 -7.90
C TYR A 236 -13.52 11.70 -7.91
N ASN A 237 -12.74 11.03 -7.04
CA ASN A 237 -11.29 11.13 -7.06
C ASN A 237 -10.71 10.36 -8.25
N THR A 238 -11.01 9.08 -8.29
CA THR A 238 -10.73 8.17 -9.41
C THR A 238 -11.90 7.22 -9.59
N VAL A 239 -11.96 6.59 -10.75
CA VAL A 239 -13.00 5.65 -11.16
C VAL A 239 -12.37 4.32 -11.50
N LEU A 240 -12.92 3.23 -10.96
CA LEU A 240 -12.47 1.87 -11.23
C LEU A 240 -12.71 1.51 -12.71
N GLY A 241 -11.77 0.85 -13.37
CA GLY A 241 -11.84 0.45 -14.76
C GLY A 241 -11.49 1.56 -15.79
N MET A 242 -11.12 2.77 -15.31
CA MET A 242 -10.75 3.89 -16.19
C MET A 242 -9.22 4.04 -16.36
N GLY A 243 -8.46 3.01 -16.00
CA GLY A 243 -7.00 3.00 -16.09
C GLY A 243 -6.29 3.67 -14.90
N PRO A 244 -4.94 3.64 -14.88
CA PRO A 244 -4.14 4.25 -13.83
C PRO A 244 -4.43 5.74 -13.65
N ALA A 245 -4.32 6.19 -12.41
CA ALA A 245 -4.50 7.59 -12.04
C ALA A 245 -3.16 8.29 -11.83
N VAL A 246 -2.98 9.43 -12.48
CA VAL A 246 -1.78 10.27 -12.34
C VAL A 246 -2.04 11.37 -11.33
N THR A 247 -1.27 11.41 -10.26
CA THR A 247 -1.39 12.44 -9.22
C THR A 247 -0.84 13.77 -9.72
N THR A 248 -1.68 14.79 -9.73
CA THR A 248 -1.26 16.17 -9.97
C THR A 248 -0.79 16.81 -8.67
N MET A 249 -1.56 16.62 -7.60
CA MET A 249 -1.27 17.14 -6.26
C MET A 249 -1.94 16.25 -5.21
N ASP A 250 -1.29 16.06 -4.06
CA ASP A 250 -1.86 15.56 -2.82
C ASP A 250 -1.38 16.44 -1.64
N ARG A 251 -1.58 16.01 -0.39
CA ARG A 251 -1.18 16.80 0.78
C ARG A 251 0.34 16.91 0.95
N SER A 252 1.10 15.99 0.39
CA SER A 252 2.55 15.90 0.55
C SER A 252 3.31 16.23 -0.73
N PHE A 253 2.64 16.23 -1.89
CA PHE A 253 3.24 16.16 -3.20
C PHE A 253 2.58 17.10 -4.21
N ILE A 254 3.40 17.75 -5.05
CA ILE A 254 2.97 18.42 -6.28
C ILE A 254 3.83 17.87 -7.42
N ALA A 255 3.19 17.27 -8.42
CA ALA A 255 3.86 16.67 -9.54
C ALA A 255 4.67 17.69 -10.35
N ASN A 256 5.87 17.31 -10.78
CA ASN A 256 6.59 18.04 -11.81
C ASN A 256 5.71 18.11 -13.07
N LYS A 257 5.42 19.33 -13.57
CA LYS A 257 4.52 19.54 -14.71
C LYS A 257 4.99 18.80 -15.97
N GLY A 258 6.28 18.87 -16.27
CA GLY A 258 6.85 18.21 -17.47
C GLY A 258 6.68 16.69 -17.41
N MET A 259 6.98 16.08 -16.24
CA MET A 259 6.79 14.65 -16.06
C MET A 259 5.32 14.23 -16.17
N ARG A 260 4.42 14.99 -15.53
CA ARG A 260 2.98 14.71 -15.60
C ARG A 260 2.46 14.77 -17.03
N ASP A 261 2.77 15.83 -17.76
CA ASP A 261 2.35 16.02 -19.13
C ASP A 261 2.92 14.91 -20.03
N ARG A 262 4.17 14.50 -19.81
CA ARG A 262 4.82 13.38 -20.49
C ARG A 262 4.11 12.04 -20.23
N VAL A 263 3.64 11.77 -19.02
CA VAL A 263 2.89 10.55 -18.71
C VAL A 263 1.61 10.49 -19.55
N PHE A 264 0.84 11.59 -19.62
CA PHE A 264 -0.37 11.62 -20.43
C PHE A 264 -0.09 11.53 -21.94
N GLU A 265 1.02 12.12 -22.42
CA GLU A 265 1.48 11.98 -23.81
C GLU A 265 1.80 10.51 -24.13
N VAL A 266 2.57 9.84 -23.25
CA VAL A 266 2.93 8.42 -23.39
C VAL A 266 1.68 7.53 -23.36
N ALA A 267 0.76 7.77 -22.43
CA ALA A 267 -0.50 7.05 -22.35
C ALA A 267 -1.29 7.16 -23.67
N LYS A 268 -1.46 8.39 -24.19
CA LYS A 268 -2.16 8.64 -25.44
C LYS A 268 -1.47 7.98 -26.65
N LYS A 269 -0.13 8.10 -26.76
CA LYS A 269 0.67 7.50 -27.86
C LYS A 269 0.51 5.98 -27.91
N ASN A 270 0.35 5.33 -26.75
CA ASN A 270 0.24 3.87 -26.63
C ASN A 270 -1.19 3.36 -26.46
N ASN A 271 -2.21 4.23 -26.58
CA ASN A 271 -3.63 3.89 -26.37
C ASN A 271 -3.90 3.24 -25.01
N ILE A 272 -3.21 3.69 -23.96
CA ILE A 272 -3.40 3.20 -22.60
C ILE A 272 -4.42 4.11 -21.89
N PRO A 273 -5.54 3.57 -21.37
CA PRO A 273 -6.47 4.34 -20.54
C PRO A 273 -5.71 4.97 -19.37
N CYS A 274 -5.98 6.23 -19.08
CA CYS A 274 -5.31 6.95 -17.99
C CYS A 274 -6.19 8.13 -17.55
N GLN A 275 -6.25 8.36 -16.24
CA GLN A 275 -7.07 9.40 -15.65
C GLN A 275 -6.26 10.29 -14.70
N PRO A 276 -6.65 11.57 -14.49
CA PRO A 276 -6.07 12.38 -13.44
C PRO A 276 -6.65 11.99 -12.08
N ARG A 277 -5.82 11.96 -11.03
CA ARG A 277 -6.29 11.98 -9.65
C ARG A 277 -6.79 13.39 -9.34
N ARG A 278 -8.07 13.52 -8.91
CA ARG A 278 -8.76 14.82 -8.86
C ARG A 278 -8.70 15.52 -7.50
N THR A 279 -8.44 14.79 -6.41
CA THR A 279 -8.46 15.37 -5.05
C THR A 279 -7.07 15.47 -4.45
N ASN A 280 -6.90 16.38 -3.49
CA ASN A 280 -5.67 16.57 -2.73
C ASN A 280 -5.67 15.83 -1.38
N LEU A 281 -6.51 14.82 -1.21
CA LEU A 281 -6.61 14.04 0.02
C LEU A 281 -5.47 13.02 0.12
N GLY A 282 -5.01 12.75 1.35
CA GLY A 282 -3.91 11.83 1.62
C GLY A 282 -2.54 12.41 1.26
N GLY A 283 -1.50 11.67 1.51
CA GLY A 283 -0.14 11.91 1.07
C GLY A 283 0.38 10.65 0.40
N THR A 284 1.56 10.71 -0.21
CA THR A 284 2.23 9.58 -0.84
C THR A 284 3.74 9.67 -0.64
N ASP A 285 4.45 8.58 -0.80
CA ASP A 285 5.91 8.52 -0.78
C ASP A 285 6.58 9.52 -1.75
N GLY A 286 5.85 9.92 -2.80
CA GLY A 286 6.30 10.95 -3.73
C GLY A 286 6.67 12.27 -3.06
N GLY A 287 5.95 12.66 -2.00
CA GLY A 287 6.21 13.89 -1.25
C GLY A 287 7.55 13.89 -0.52
N ARG A 288 7.97 12.74 -0.01
CA ARG A 288 9.28 12.62 0.64
C ARG A 288 10.40 12.49 -0.37
N ILE A 289 10.21 11.68 -1.43
CA ILE A 289 11.22 11.47 -2.46
C ILE A 289 11.57 12.78 -3.15
N GLN A 290 10.57 13.57 -3.60
CA GLN A 290 10.82 14.80 -4.34
C GLN A 290 11.64 15.85 -3.57
N SER A 291 11.64 15.79 -2.25
CA SER A 291 12.31 16.79 -1.37
C SER A 291 13.70 16.36 -0.91
N ILE A 292 14.26 15.24 -1.40
CA ILE A 292 15.57 14.76 -1.01
C ILE A 292 16.69 15.41 -1.83
N GLY A 293 17.79 15.79 -1.14
CA GLY A 293 18.97 16.40 -1.76
C GLY A 293 18.65 17.75 -2.40
N GLU A 294 18.95 17.89 -3.68
CA GLU A 294 18.64 19.07 -4.49
C GLU A 294 17.23 19.05 -5.09
N GLY A 295 16.44 18.04 -4.72
CA GLY A 295 15.14 17.73 -5.28
C GLY A 295 15.22 16.65 -6.37
N ILE A 296 14.28 15.71 -6.35
CA ILE A 296 14.18 14.64 -7.33
C ILE A 296 12.89 14.82 -8.12
N PRO A 297 12.93 15.04 -9.44
CA PRO A 297 11.74 15.03 -10.28
C PRO A 297 10.97 13.73 -10.07
N THR A 298 9.72 13.83 -9.60
CA THR A 298 8.93 12.67 -9.16
C THR A 298 7.55 12.71 -9.79
N ILE A 299 7.01 11.54 -10.10
CA ILE A 299 5.62 11.33 -10.51
C ILE A 299 5.02 10.18 -9.71
N VAL A 300 3.75 10.30 -9.34
CA VAL A 300 2.97 9.26 -8.67
C VAL A 300 1.91 8.74 -9.63
N ILE A 301 1.93 7.43 -9.89
CA ILE A 301 1.00 6.71 -10.76
C ILE A 301 0.32 5.65 -9.90
N SER A 302 -0.99 5.75 -9.73
CA SER A 302 -1.73 4.93 -8.78
C SER A 302 -2.75 4.03 -9.45
N VAL A 303 -3.01 2.87 -8.86
CA VAL A 303 -4.13 1.99 -9.25
C VAL A 303 -5.38 2.40 -8.48
N PRO A 304 -6.49 2.74 -9.16
CA PRO A 304 -7.76 2.99 -8.50
C PRO A 304 -8.21 1.80 -7.65
N THR A 305 -8.51 2.04 -6.37
CA THR A 305 -8.85 0.99 -5.42
C THR A 305 -9.99 1.49 -4.52
N ARG A 306 -11.13 0.79 -4.48
CA ARG A 306 -12.22 1.10 -3.55
C ARG A 306 -11.90 0.55 -2.17
N TYR A 307 -12.40 1.24 -1.15
CA TYR A 307 -12.35 0.81 0.26
C TYR A 307 -10.94 0.63 0.81
N ILE A 308 -9.98 1.44 0.38
CA ILE A 308 -8.62 1.45 0.97
C ILE A 308 -8.68 1.75 2.47
N HIS A 309 -7.65 1.41 3.23
CA HIS A 309 -7.58 1.52 4.68
C HIS A 309 -8.73 0.79 5.41
N SER A 310 -9.17 -0.32 4.82
CA SER A 310 -10.21 -1.18 5.38
C SER A 310 -9.80 -2.66 5.35
N PRO A 311 -10.53 -3.52 6.06
CA PRO A 311 -10.24 -4.96 6.04
C PRO A 311 -10.30 -5.60 4.64
N VAL A 312 -11.04 -4.99 3.71
CA VAL A 312 -11.24 -5.48 2.34
C VAL A 312 -11.22 -4.30 1.38
N SER A 313 -10.33 -4.34 0.41
CA SER A 313 -10.27 -3.41 -0.72
C SER A 313 -10.61 -4.12 -2.02
N VAL A 314 -10.91 -3.34 -3.06
CA VAL A 314 -11.34 -3.85 -4.39
C VAL A 314 -10.66 -3.06 -5.49
N ALA A 315 -10.04 -3.75 -6.46
CA ALA A 315 -9.39 -3.16 -7.61
C ALA A 315 -9.74 -3.89 -8.92
N ASP A 316 -9.59 -3.21 -10.06
CA ASP A 316 -9.78 -3.80 -11.39
C ASP A 316 -8.46 -4.33 -11.94
N ILE A 317 -8.43 -5.59 -12.42
CA ILE A 317 -7.26 -6.23 -13.02
C ILE A 317 -6.78 -5.46 -14.25
N ASN A 318 -7.68 -4.86 -15.01
CA ASN A 318 -7.31 -4.07 -16.19
C ASN A 318 -6.58 -2.78 -15.79
N ASP A 319 -6.99 -2.13 -14.69
CA ASP A 319 -6.28 -0.95 -14.17
C ASP A 319 -4.87 -1.31 -13.72
N ILE A 320 -4.70 -2.47 -13.05
CA ILE A 320 -3.38 -3.00 -12.67
C ILE A 320 -2.52 -3.24 -13.92
N ASN A 321 -3.05 -3.94 -14.92
CA ASN A 321 -2.33 -4.24 -16.16
C ASN A 321 -1.99 -2.96 -16.94
N ASN A 322 -2.91 -2.01 -17.03
CA ASN A 322 -2.68 -0.72 -17.68
C ASN A 322 -1.63 0.12 -16.94
N THR A 323 -1.54 0.00 -15.60
CA THR A 323 -0.49 0.64 -14.80
C THR A 323 0.89 0.05 -15.16
N ILE A 324 0.99 -1.28 -15.26
CA ILE A 324 2.24 -1.94 -15.71
C ILE A 324 2.61 -1.48 -17.13
N LEU A 325 1.64 -1.42 -18.04
CA LEU A 325 1.87 -0.98 -19.43
C LEU A 325 2.31 0.49 -19.49
N LEU A 326 1.68 1.36 -18.72
CA LEU A 326 2.01 2.79 -18.68
C LEU A 326 3.41 3.04 -18.15
N ILE A 327 3.77 2.42 -17.01
CA ILE A 327 5.11 2.57 -16.41
C ILE A 327 6.17 2.00 -17.35
N ASN A 328 5.93 0.83 -17.94
CA ASN A 328 6.83 0.26 -18.94
C ASN A 328 7.05 1.21 -20.13
N SER A 329 5.97 1.75 -20.69
CA SER A 329 6.05 2.68 -21.83
C SER A 329 6.75 3.98 -21.45
N LEU A 330 6.56 4.46 -20.21
CA LEU A 330 7.24 5.65 -19.71
C LEU A 330 8.75 5.42 -19.53
N ILE A 331 9.16 4.27 -19.04
CA ILE A 331 10.59 3.90 -18.93
C ILE A 331 11.25 3.82 -20.31
N LEU A 332 10.58 3.21 -21.29
CA LEU A 332 11.05 3.16 -22.69
C LEU A 332 11.15 4.55 -23.32
N ASP A 333 10.20 5.42 -23.01
CA ASP A 333 10.24 6.82 -23.47
C ASP A 333 11.39 7.62 -22.83
N TYR A 334 11.70 7.38 -21.54
CA TYR A 334 12.93 7.92 -20.93
C TYR A 334 14.21 7.37 -21.55
N GLN A 335 14.20 6.11 -21.95
CA GLN A 335 15.32 5.49 -22.66
C GLN A 335 15.59 6.15 -24.02
N GLU A 336 14.52 6.54 -24.76
CA GLU A 336 14.62 7.17 -26.06
C GLU A 336 14.96 8.67 -25.98
N ARG A 337 14.30 9.41 -25.09
CA ARG A 337 14.31 10.88 -25.04
C ARG A 337 15.14 11.48 -23.90
N GLY A 338 15.60 10.67 -22.96
CA GLY A 338 16.24 11.15 -21.73
C GLY A 338 15.23 11.78 -20.74
N VAL A 339 15.75 12.45 -19.71
CA VAL A 339 14.98 13.17 -18.67
C VAL A 339 14.59 14.56 -19.15
#